data_596a0e91c89f4c822a9e71fea66cb5d3
#
_entry.id   596a0e91c89f4c822a9e71fea66cb5d3
#
_cell.length_a   1.000
_cell.length_b   1.000
_cell.length_c   1.000
_cell.angle_alpha   90.00
_cell.angle_beta   90.00
_cell.angle_gamma   90.00
#
_symmetry.space_group_name_H-M   'P 1'
#
loop_
_entity.id
_entity.type
_entity.pdbx_description
1 polymer ?
#
loop_
_entity_poly.entity_id
_entity_poly.type
_entity_poly.pdbx_seq_one_letter_code
_entity_poly.pdbx_strand_id
1 'polypeptide(L)'
;MPGAVRIGDPNSAGGIAVGTGASSVIINGRPACLTGTSVTPHPCCGAPGCSIHCAAMTTLGSMSVLAENKPINYVGSPDTCFHTRALGSNDVIIPRS
;
A
#
# COMPACT_ATOMS: atom_id res chain seq x y z
N MET A 1 -11.13 -11.24 6.20
CA MET A 1 -10.96 -9.86 5.70
C MET A 1 -9.64 -9.28 6.19
N PRO A 2 -8.74 -8.78 5.29
CA PRO A 2 -7.44 -8.24 5.70
C PRO A 2 -7.57 -6.82 6.28
N GLY A 3 -6.51 -6.38 6.96
CA GLY A 3 -6.43 -5.03 7.48
C GLY A 3 -6.24 -4.00 6.38
N ALA A 4 -6.77 -2.81 6.59
CA ALA A 4 -6.55 -1.68 5.69
C ALA A 4 -5.13 -1.15 5.83
N VAL A 5 -4.48 -0.85 4.70
CA VAL A 5 -3.12 -0.32 4.68
C VAL A 5 -3.16 1.20 4.86
N ARG A 6 -2.16 1.74 5.54
CA ARG A 6 -2.03 3.17 5.82
C ARG A 6 -0.71 3.69 5.27
N ILE A 7 -0.63 4.99 5.06
CA ILE A 7 0.63 5.63 4.70
C ILE A 7 1.65 5.32 5.81
N GLY A 8 2.85 4.91 5.41
CA GLY A 8 3.91 4.49 6.34
C GLY A 8 3.99 2.98 6.55
N ASP A 9 3.02 2.21 6.08
CA ASP A 9 3.06 0.76 6.22
C ASP A 9 3.98 0.13 5.17
N PRO A 10 4.76 -0.90 5.54
CA PRO A 10 5.72 -1.52 4.63
C PRO A 10 5.12 -2.61 3.76
N ASN A 11 5.81 -2.91 2.65
CA ASN A 11 5.58 -4.14 1.90
C ASN A 11 6.48 -5.27 2.42
N SER A 12 6.42 -6.43 1.80
CA SER A 12 7.16 -7.62 2.24
C SER A 12 8.70 -7.46 2.14
N ALA A 13 9.17 -6.48 1.38
CA ALA A 13 10.60 -6.19 1.24
C ALA A 13 11.05 -4.94 2.00
N GLY A 14 10.16 -4.34 2.79
CA GLY A 14 10.47 -3.15 3.57
C GLY A 14 10.22 -1.83 2.85
N GLY A 15 9.65 -1.86 1.64
CA GLY A 15 9.27 -0.62 0.93
C GLY A 15 8.08 0.05 1.63
N ILE A 16 8.18 1.34 1.89
CA ILE A 16 7.21 2.09 2.68
C ILE A 16 6.29 2.89 1.77
N ALA A 17 5.00 2.82 1.99
CA ALA A 17 4.02 3.65 1.29
C ALA A 17 4.17 5.11 1.74
N VAL A 18 4.42 6.01 0.80
CA VAL A 18 4.67 7.43 1.08
C VAL A 18 3.74 8.31 0.28
N GLY A 19 3.54 9.55 0.73
CA GLY A 19 2.66 10.48 0.07
C GLY A 19 1.55 10.95 1.01
N THR A 20 0.52 11.57 0.45
CA THR A 20 -0.56 12.15 1.25
C THR A 20 -1.63 11.13 1.64
N GLY A 21 -1.82 10.09 0.84
CA GLY A 21 -2.92 9.15 1.07
C GLY A 21 -4.28 9.82 0.99
N ALA A 22 -5.26 9.22 1.64
CA ALA A 22 -6.61 9.78 1.73
C ALA A 22 -6.67 10.77 2.90
N SER A 23 -6.64 12.06 2.60
CA SER A 23 -6.66 13.09 3.65
C SER A 23 -7.96 13.07 4.47
N SER A 24 -9.04 12.56 3.92
CA SER A 24 -10.33 12.50 4.59
C SER A 24 -10.60 11.17 5.32
N VAL A 25 -9.73 10.19 5.18
CA VAL A 25 -9.89 8.87 5.83
C VAL A 25 -8.63 8.54 6.61
N ILE A 26 -8.74 8.63 7.92
CA ILE A 26 -7.60 8.41 8.83
C ILE A 26 -7.82 7.09 9.56
N ILE A 27 -6.82 6.21 9.51
CA ILE A 27 -6.87 4.89 10.14
C ILE A 27 -5.72 4.80 11.13
N ASN A 28 -6.05 4.66 12.41
CA ASN A 28 -5.05 4.62 13.50
C ASN A 28 -4.10 5.83 13.46
N GLY A 29 -4.64 7.01 13.17
CA GLY A 29 -3.89 8.26 13.16
C GLY A 29 -3.09 8.53 11.89
N ARG A 30 -3.23 7.70 10.84
CA ARG A 30 -2.51 7.86 9.58
C ARG A 30 -3.48 7.80 8.40
N PRO A 31 -3.21 8.54 7.31
CA PRO A 31 -4.08 8.47 6.13
C PRO A 31 -4.14 7.06 5.53
N ALA A 32 -5.31 6.68 5.03
CA ALA A 32 -5.46 5.40 4.32
C ALA A 32 -4.59 5.41 3.06
N CYS A 33 -3.99 4.25 2.74
CA CYS A 33 -3.19 4.08 1.55
C CYS A 33 -4.09 3.74 0.37
N LEU A 34 -3.98 4.51 -0.69
CA LEU A 34 -4.80 4.38 -1.89
C LEU A 34 -4.01 3.75 -3.02
N THR A 35 -4.72 3.11 -3.95
CA THR A 35 -4.13 2.59 -5.19
C THR A 35 -3.35 3.69 -5.91
N GLY A 36 -2.13 3.38 -6.35
CA GLY A 36 -1.26 4.34 -7.01
C GLY A 36 -0.33 5.11 -6.08
N THR A 37 -0.27 4.71 -4.80
CA THR A 37 0.64 5.34 -3.82
C THR A 37 2.08 4.91 -4.09
N SER A 38 3.01 5.87 -4.06
CA SER A 38 4.44 5.59 -4.24
C SER A 38 5.00 4.77 -3.09
N VAL A 39 5.94 3.89 -3.40
CA VAL A 39 6.63 3.03 -2.43
C VAL A 39 8.11 3.36 -2.48
N THR A 40 8.75 3.51 -1.31
CA THR A 40 10.16 3.85 -1.25
C THR A 40 11.04 2.77 -1.90
N PRO A 41 12.23 3.12 -2.43
CA PRO A 41 13.18 2.13 -2.93
C PRO A 41 13.50 1.09 -1.86
N HIS A 42 13.60 -0.16 -2.29
CA HIS A 42 13.85 -1.29 -1.38
C HIS A 42 14.69 -2.33 -2.11
N PRO A 43 15.26 -3.31 -1.44
CA PRO A 43 16.01 -4.37 -2.10
C PRO A 43 15.14 -5.09 -3.14
N CYS A 44 15.64 -5.30 -4.35
CA CYS A 44 17.03 -5.13 -4.80
C CYS A 44 17.27 -3.88 -5.66
N CYS A 45 16.66 -2.75 -5.34
CA CYS A 45 16.90 -1.51 -6.10
C CYS A 45 18.39 -1.24 -6.24
N GLY A 46 18.82 -0.92 -7.45
CA GLY A 46 20.23 -0.68 -7.75
C GLY A 46 20.96 -1.88 -8.35
N ALA A 47 20.42 -3.10 -8.25
CA ALA A 47 20.99 -4.27 -8.88
C ALA A 47 20.44 -4.43 -10.32
N PRO A 48 21.18 -5.10 -11.21
CA PRO A 48 20.70 -5.35 -12.57
C PRO A 48 19.37 -6.11 -12.54
N GLY A 49 18.40 -5.64 -13.34
CA GLY A 49 17.07 -6.25 -13.43
C GLY A 49 16.14 -5.91 -12.28
N CYS A 50 16.53 -5.04 -11.36
CA CYS A 50 15.75 -4.70 -10.17
C CYS A 50 15.19 -3.28 -10.18
N SER A 51 15.11 -2.64 -11.34
CA SER A 51 14.62 -1.25 -11.43
C SER A 51 13.18 -1.09 -10.95
N ILE A 52 12.35 -2.13 -11.04
CA ILE A 52 10.98 -2.09 -10.55
C ILE A 52 10.89 -1.84 -9.04
N HIS A 53 11.96 -2.15 -8.29
CA HIS A 53 12.00 -1.93 -6.85
C HIS A 53 12.48 -0.53 -6.46
N CYS A 54 12.87 0.29 -7.44
CA CYS A 54 13.30 1.67 -7.21
C CYS A 54 12.16 2.66 -7.27
N ALA A 55 11.09 2.34 -8.01
CA ALA A 55 9.96 3.24 -8.24
C ALA A 55 8.64 2.47 -8.26
N ALA A 56 8.42 1.66 -7.23
CA ALA A 56 7.20 0.86 -7.12
C ALA A 56 6.02 1.72 -6.67
N MET A 57 4.82 1.24 -7.00
CA MET A 57 3.57 1.86 -6.57
C MET A 57 2.60 0.76 -6.14
N THR A 58 1.66 1.10 -5.27
CA THR A 58 0.57 0.18 -4.93
C THR A 58 -0.38 0.04 -6.11
N THR A 59 -0.93 -1.16 -6.32
CA THR A 59 -1.74 -1.42 -7.51
C THR A 59 -3.17 -1.81 -7.21
N LEU A 60 -3.40 -2.76 -6.33
CA LEU A 60 -4.71 -3.35 -6.12
C LEU A 60 -5.27 -2.94 -4.77
N GLY A 61 -6.54 -2.55 -4.76
CA GLY A 61 -7.23 -2.23 -3.53
C GLY A 61 -8.57 -2.92 -3.44
N SER A 62 -9.31 -2.66 -2.37
CA SER A 62 -10.63 -3.21 -2.16
C SER A 62 -11.59 -2.75 -3.28
N MET A 63 -12.36 -3.69 -3.81
CA MET A 63 -13.34 -3.37 -4.85
C MET A 63 -14.58 -2.67 -4.28
N SER A 64 -14.81 -2.72 -2.98
CA SER A 64 -16.02 -2.20 -2.35
C SER A 64 -15.76 -1.07 -1.36
N VAL A 65 -14.53 -0.85 -0.93
CA VAL A 65 -14.20 0.19 0.04
C VAL A 65 -13.29 1.22 -0.62
N LEU A 66 -13.84 2.39 -0.86
CA LEU A 66 -13.15 3.49 -1.54
C LEU A 66 -12.96 4.67 -0.59
N ALA A 67 -11.88 5.39 -0.77
CA ALA A 67 -11.68 6.69 -0.15
C ALA A 67 -11.30 7.68 -1.24
N GLU A 68 -11.99 8.82 -1.31
CA GLU A 68 -11.74 9.84 -2.33
C GLU A 68 -11.78 9.24 -3.75
N ASN A 69 -12.73 8.33 -3.98
CA ASN A 69 -12.98 7.64 -5.24
C ASN A 69 -11.87 6.67 -5.68
N LYS A 70 -10.99 6.28 -4.76
CA LYS A 70 -9.93 5.30 -5.04
C LYS A 70 -10.01 4.13 -4.08
N PRO A 71 -9.73 2.90 -4.55
CA PRO A 71 -9.71 1.74 -3.66
C PRO A 71 -8.66 1.89 -2.57
N ILE A 72 -9.01 1.49 -1.36
CA ILE A 72 -8.06 1.41 -0.24
C ILE A 72 -7.28 0.11 -0.35
N ASN A 73 -5.97 0.18 -0.25
CA ASN A 73 -5.11 -1.01 -0.26
C ASN A 73 -5.32 -1.84 1.01
N TYR A 74 -5.12 -3.13 0.91
CA TYR A 74 -5.26 -4.07 2.03
C TYR A 74 -4.01 -4.92 2.17
N VAL A 75 -3.82 -5.52 3.35
CA VAL A 75 -2.70 -6.44 3.58
C VAL A 75 -2.79 -7.60 2.61
N GLY A 76 -1.70 -7.86 1.90
CA GLY A 76 -1.64 -8.88 0.87
C GLY A 76 -1.83 -8.36 -0.55
N SER A 77 -2.24 -7.09 -0.73
CA SER A 77 -2.34 -6.54 -2.08
C SER A 77 -0.95 -6.29 -2.67
N PRO A 78 -0.75 -6.57 -3.97
CA PRO A 78 0.59 -6.44 -4.58
C PRO A 78 0.93 -4.99 -4.93
N ASP A 79 2.22 -4.70 -4.94
CA ASP A 79 2.79 -3.50 -5.55
C ASP A 79 3.18 -3.81 -7.00
N THR A 80 3.57 -2.79 -7.77
CA THR A 80 4.02 -2.99 -9.16
C THR A 80 5.27 -3.87 -9.25
N CYS A 81 6.05 -3.96 -8.17
CA CYS A 81 7.24 -4.78 -8.08
C CYS A 81 6.96 -6.22 -7.61
N PHE A 82 5.67 -6.58 -7.49
CA PHE A 82 5.20 -7.91 -7.06
C PHE A 82 5.41 -8.23 -5.58
N HIS A 83 5.95 -7.32 -4.78
CA HIS A 83 5.91 -7.46 -3.33
C HIS A 83 4.52 -7.12 -2.83
N THR A 84 4.09 -7.77 -1.75
CA THR A 84 2.76 -7.54 -1.20
C THR A 84 2.83 -6.63 0.02
N ARG A 85 1.72 -5.94 0.29
CA ARG A 85 1.60 -5.13 1.51
C ARG A 85 1.63 -6.05 2.72
N ALA A 86 2.56 -5.80 3.63
CA ALA A 86 2.85 -6.72 4.73
C ALA A 86 2.18 -6.32 6.04
N LEU A 87 1.84 -5.05 6.21
CA LEU A 87 1.30 -4.56 7.48
C LEU A 87 0.12 -3.62 7.21
N GLY A 88 -0.87 -3.68 8.06
CA GLY A 88 -2.03 -2.81 8.01
C GLY A 88 -2.67 -2.68 9.37
N SER A 89 -3.84 -2.05 9.43
CA SER A 89 -4.56 -1.84 10.67
C SER A 89 -5.06 -3.16 11.25
N ASN A 90 -4.94 -3.30 12.57
CA ASN A 90 -5.59 -4.40 13.29
C ASN A 90 -7.03 -4.07 13.66
N ASP A 91 -7.43 -2.81 13.54
CA ASP A 91 -8.74 -2.31 13.95
C ASP A 91 -9.69 -2.11 12.79
N VAL A 92 -9.16 -1.78 11.61
CA VAL A 92 -9.95 -1.50 10.42
C VAL A 92 -9.69 -2.60 9.40
N ILE A 93 -10.70 -3.44 9.21
CA ILE A 93 -10.63 -4.62 8.34
C ILE A 93 -11.53 -4.37 7.15
N ILE A 94 -11.03 -4.59 5.94
CA ILE A 94 -11.78 -4.34 4.71
C ILE A 94 -11.80 -5.58 3.82
N PRO A 95 -12.86 -5.77 3.02
CA PRO A 95 -12.90 -6.89 2.08
C PRO A 95 -11.94 -6.64 0.91
N ARG A 96 -11.46 -7.74 0.30
CA ARG A 96 -10.66 -7.65 -0.91
C ARG A 96 -11.48 -7.27 -2.14
N SER A 97 -12.75 -7.53 -2.10
CA SER A 97 -13.63 -7.27 -3.24
C SER A 97 -14.89 -6.51 -2.86
#